data_5603386f485914fa07b7ec41ee03c42b
#
_entry.id   5603386f485914fa07b7ec41ee03c42b
#
_cell.length_a   1.000
_cell.length_b   1.000
_cell.length_c   1.000
_cell.angle_alpha   90.00
_cell.angle_beta   90.00
_cell.angle_gamma   90.00
#
_symmetry.space_group_name_H-M   'P 1'
#
loop_
_entity.id
_entity.type
_entity.pdbx_description
1 polymer ?
#
loop_
_entity_poly.entity_id
_entity_poly.type
_entity_poly.pdbx_seq_one_letter_code
_entity_poly.pdbx_strand_id
1 'polypeptide(L)'
;LDADCALLEQCGADYVFAPSVEEMYPTKDNRHFEFPPVTTVMEGAHRPGHFNGVCQVVSRLFYIVRPDRAYFGEKDWQQIAVVKALVRYLGLKLQIVECDTIREADGLAKSSRNTLLSADERAIAPKIYSALKAGKEYGATHTLKETHDKVVADINAVDGLEVEYFSIVDGNTLQEVQSWDDSQYIAGCITVYCGKTPIRLIDHITFKE
;
A
#
# COMPACT_ATOMS: atom_id res chain seq x y z
N LEU A 1 -2.90 -18.48 -10.92
CA LEU A 1 -1.59 -19.13 -10.74
C LEU A 1 -0.89 -19.36 -12.09
N ASP A 2 -1.52 -20.06 -13.06
CA ASP A 2 -0.86 -20.41 -14.32
C ASP A 2 -0.39 -19.18 -15.12
N ALA A 3 -1.22 -18.14 -15.20
CA ALA A 3 -0.85 -16.88 -15.84
C ALA A 3 0.30 -16.16 -15.12
N ASP A 4 0.33 -16.23 -13.78
CA ASP A 4 1.41 -15.64 -12.97
C ASP A 4 2.71 -16.41 -13.17
N CYS A 5 2.66 -17.76 -13.19
CA CYS A 5 3.81 -18.62 -13.47
C CYS A 5 4.38 -18.34 -14.87
N ALA A 6 3.52 -18.24 -15.89
CA ALA A 6 3.95 -17.94 -17.25
C ALA A 6 4.62 -16.55 -17.37
N LEU A 7 4.11 -15.55 -16.65
CA LEU A 7 4.72 -14.22 -16.60
C LEU A 7 6.07 -14.25 -15.88
N LEU A 8 6.16 -14.94 -14.75
CA LEU A 8 7.41 -15.08 -14.00
C LEU A 8 8.49 -15.80 -14.81
N GLU A 9 8.14 -16.85 -15.57
CA GLU A 9 9.03 -17.54 -16.48
C GLU A 9 9.57 -16.59 -17.57
N GLN A 10 8.69 -15.78 -18.19
CA GLN A 10 9.10 -14.75 -19.17
C GLN A 10 10.02 -13.69 -18.55
N CYS A 11 9.87 -13.39 -17.27
CA CYS A 11 10.73 -12.49 -16.53
C CYS A 11 12.05 -13.13 -16.06
N GLY A 12 12.26 -14.41 -16.30
CA GLY A 12 13.48 -15.14 -15.94
C GLY A 12 13.52 -15.58 -14.47
N ALA A 13 12.38 -15.78 -13.83
CA ALA A 13 12.33 -16.39 -12.50
C ALA A 13 12.70 -17.87 -12.58
N ASP A 14 13.66 -18.31 -11.74
CA ASP A 14 14.14 -19.70 -11.72
C ASP A 14 13.14 -20.63 -10.99
N TYR A 15 12.43 -20.13 -9.97
CA TYR A 15 11.52 -20.90 -9.15
C TYR A 15 10.26 -20.12 -8.80
N VAL A 16 9.13 -20.83 -8.69
CA VAL A 16 7.87 -20.32 -8.16
C VAL A 16 7.48 -21.15 -6.94
N PHE A 17 7.41 -20.52 -5.78
CA PHE A 17 6.94 -21.16 -4.54
C PHE A 17 5.47 -20.77 -4.31
N ALA A 18 4.56 -21.70 -4.57
CA ALA A 18 3.12 -21.50 -4.50
C ALA A 18 2.44 -22.63 -3.68
N PRO A 19 2.67 -22.68 -2.37
CA PRO A 19 2.08 -23.69 -1.50
C PRO A 19 0.57 -23.50 -1.35
N SER A 20 -0.13 -24.59 -1.05
CA SER A 20 -1.53 -24.54 -0.62
C SER A 20 -1.66 -23.91 0.77
N VAL A 21 -2.89 -23.55 1.16
CA VAL A 21 -3.16 -23.02 2.50
C VAL A 21 -2.82 -24.07 3.56
N GLU A 22 -3.13 -25.34 3.31
CA GLU A 22 -2.86 -26.48 4.20
C GLU A 22 -1.36 -26.71 4.39
N GLU A 23 -0.57 -26.56 3.32
CA GLU A 23 0.90 -26.65 3.38
C GLU A 23 1.49 -25.47 4.15
N MET A 24 0.97 -24.25 3.94
CA MET A 24 1.41 -23.06 4.68
C MET A 24 1.00 -23.12 6.16
N TYR A 25 -0.17 -23.68 6.46
CA TYR A 25 -0.73 -23.71 7.81
C TYR A 25 -1.17 -25.13 8.21
N PRO A 26 -0.23 -26.10 8.35
CA PRO A 26 -0.54 -27.45 8.80
C PRO A 26 -1.15 -27.47 10.21
N THR A 27 -0.92 -26.42 10.97
CA THR A 27 -1.56 -26.11 12.25
C THR A 27 -1.93 -24.65 12.30
N LYS A 28 -2.99 -24.31 13.07
CA LYS A 28 -3.43 -22.91 13.25
C LYS A 28 -2.26 -22.04 13.75
N ASP A 29 -2.02 -20.92 13.08
CA ASP A 29 -1.05 -19.95 13.53
C ASP A 29 -1.70 -19.02 14.59
N ASN A 30 -1.25 -19.16 15.83
CA ASN A 30 -1.75 -18.37 16.96
C ASN A 30 -0.78 -17.23 17.33
N ARG A 31 0.27 -16.99 16.53
CA ARG A 31 1.18 -15.87 16.78
C ARG A 31 0.44 -14.55 16.59
N HIS A 32 0.72 -13.62 17.47
CA HIS A 32 0.19 -12.27 17.39
C HIS A 32 1.34 -11.28 17.18
N PHE A 33 1.20 -10.44 16.16
CA PHE A 33 2.16 -9.40 15.81
C PHE A 33 1.46 -8.05 15.83
N GLU A 34 2.00 -7.14 16.60
CA GLU A 34 1.53 -5.77 16.69
C GLU A 34 2.72 -4.83 16.87
N PHE A 35 2.82 -3.81 16.02
CA PHE A 35 3.93 -2.86 15.99
C PHE A 35 3.37 -1.43 15.91
N PRO A 36 2.79 -0.87 17.00
CA PRO A 36 2.31 0.51 16.96
C PRO A 36 3.46 1.50 16.69
N PRO A 37 3.21 2.60 15.97
CA PRO A 37 1.92 2.96 15.35
C PRO A 37 1.68 2.27 13.99
N VAL A 38 2.70 1.67 13.35
CA VAL A 38 2.63 1.21 11.95
C VAL A 38 1.57 0.15 11.67
N THR A 39 1.09 -0.58 12.68
CA THR A 39 0.01 -1.57 12.53
C THR A 39 -1.36 -1.06 12.95
N THR A 40 -1.46 0.16 13.52
CA THR A 40 -2.70 0.64 14.18
C THR A 40 -3.30 1.89 13.55
N VAL A 41 -2.59 2.55 12.63
CA VAL A 41 -3.07 3.71 11.86
C VAL A 41 -3.55 3.30 10.47
N MET A 42 -4.21 4.19 9.74
CA MET A 42 -4.62 4.02 8.32
C MET A 42 -5.24 2.64 8.06
N GLU A 43 -4.64 1.80 7.19
CA GLU A 43 -5.13 0.43 6.91
C GLU A 43 -5.28 -0.42 8.17
N GLY A 44 -4.41 -0.25 9.16
CA GLY A 44 -4.51 -0.97 10.43
C GLY A 44 -5.74 -0.62 11.23
N ALA A 45 -6.14 0.66 11.22
CA ALA A 45 -7.37 1.14 11.86
C ALA A 45 -8.63 0.69 11.10
N HIS A 46 -8.61 0.77 9.76
CA HIS A 46 -9.75 0.41 8.90
C HIS A 46 -9.92 -1.10 8.66
N ARG A 47 -8.88 -1.89 8.89
CA ARG A 47 -8.86 -3.34 8.68
C ARG A 47 -8.30 -4.09 9.88
N PRO A 48 -9.02 -4.18 11.01
CA PRO A 48 -8.55 -4.87 12.21
C PRO A 48 -8.07 -6.29 11.91
N GLY A 49 -6.89 -6.66 12.42
CA GLY A 49 -6.27 -7.97 12.23
C GLY A 49 -5.53 -8.17 10.88
N HIS A 50 -5.68 -7.28 9.92
CA HIS A 50 -5.04 -7.40 8.60
C HIS A 50 -3.52 -7.56 8.70
N PHE A 51 -2.85 -6.64 9.39
CA PHE A 51 -1.39 -6.67 9.50
C PHE A 51 -0.87 -7.81 10.36
N ASN A 52 -1.65 -8.29 11.32
CA ASN A 52 -1.31 -9.55 12.00
C ASN A 52 -1.27 -10.71 11.01
N GLY A 53 -2.28 -10.83 10.12
CA GLY A 53 -2.29 -11.84 9.05
C GLY A 53 -1.12 -11.69 8.07
N VAL A 54 -0.80 -10.47 7.65
CA VAL A 54 0.38 -10.18 6.81
C VAL A 54 1.65 -10.65 7.50
N CYS A 55 1.85 -10.33 8.78
CA CYS A 55 3.02 -10.76 9.54
C CYS A 55 3.11 -12.27 9.69
N GLN A 56 1.97 -12.95 9.90
CA GLN A 56 1.92 -14.41 9.99
C GLN A 56 2.39 -15.07 8.68
N VAL A 57 1.84 -14.67 7.54
CA VAL A 57 2.20 -15.29 6.25
C VAL A 57 3.62 -14.91 5.83
N VAL A 58 3.98 -13.63 5.91
CA VAL A 58 5.29 -13.15 5.47
C VAL A 58 6.43 -13.75 6.32
N SER A 59 6.25 -13.85 7.65
CA SER A 59 7.25 -14.50 8.50
C SER A 59 7.46 -15.97 8.13
N ARG A 60 6.39 -16.71 7.79
CA ARG A 60 6.52 -18.11 7.31
C ARG A 60 7.29 -18.17 6.00
N LEU A 61 6.95 -17.33 5.02
CA LEU A 61 7.68 -17.25 3.76
C LEU A 61 9.16 -16.98 3.99
N PHE A 62 9.52 -16.03 4.87
CA PHE A 62 10.90 -15.71 5.18
C PHE A 62 11.65 -16.87 5.87
N TYR A 63 11.00 -17.62 6.74
CA TYR A 63 11.62 -18.82 7.36
C TYR A 63 11.79 -19.99 6.40
N ILE A 64 10.88 -20.14 5.44
CA ILE A 64 10.94 -21.23 4.44
C ILE A 64 12.00 -20.90 3.37
N VAL A 65 11.91 -19.73 2.77
CA VAL A 65 12.75 -19.32 1.63
C VAL A 65 14.14 -18.85 2.10
N ARG A 66 14.22 -18.18 3.26
CA ARG A 66 15.45 -17.56 3.81
C ARG A 66 16.13 -16.63 2.80
N PRO A 67 15.42 -15.66 2.24
CA PRO A 67 15.98 -14.83 1.18
C PRO A 67 17.01 -13.85 1.74
N ASP A 68 17.99 -13.45 0.90
CA ASP A 68 18.88 -12.31 1.18
C ASP A 68 18.15 -10.99 0.95
N ARG A 69 17.20 -10.96 0.00
CA ARG A 69 16.40 -9.80 -0.36
C ARG A 69 14.95 -10.19 -0.58
N ALA A 70 14.04 -9.32 -0.15
CA ALA A 70 12.62 -9.44 -0.44
C ALA A 70 12.11 -8.11 -1.02
N TYR A 71 11.38 -8.18 -2.12
CA TYR A 71 10.94 -7.02 -2.91
C TYR A 71 9.47 -6.75 -2.64
N PHE A 72 9.15 -5.49 -2.31
CA PHE A 72 7.78 -5.04 -2.03
C PHE A 72 7.46 -3.78 -2.81
N GLY A 73 6.30 -3.76 -3.45
CA GLY A 73 5.84 -2.58 -4.20
C GLY A 73 5.34 -1.48 -3.27
N GLU A 74 5.79 -0.25 -3.51
CA GLU A 74 5.45 0.94 -2.72
C GLU A 74 3.96 1.29 -2.73
N LYS A 75 3.20 0.78 -3.69
CA LYS A 75 1.74 0.94 -3.68
C LYS A 75 1.14 0.53 -2.33
N ASP A 76 1.64 -0.52 -1.70
CA ASP A 76 1.23 -1.00 -0.39
C ASP A 76 2.16 -0.42 0.70
N TRP A 77 2.29 0.91 0.72
CA TRP A 77 3.23 1.69 1.51
C TRP A 77 3.31 1.27 2.99
N GLN A 78 2.18 1.25 3.67
CA GLN A 78 2.14 0.87 5.08
C GLN A 78 2.57 -0.60 5.29
N GLN A 79 2.27 -1.50 4.36
CA GLN A 79 2.71 -2.90 4.44
C GLN A 79 4.23 -3.01 4.46
N ILE A 80 4.94 -2.17 3.71
CA ILE A 80 6.42 -2.14 3.73
C ILE A 80 6.93 -1.76 5.12
N ALA A 81 6.36 -0.73 5.74
CA ALA A 81 6.72 -0.33 7.11
C ALA A 81 6.47 -1.45 8.13
N VAL A 82 5.34 -2.15 8.01
CA VAL A 82 5.01 -3.31 8.86
C VAL A 82 5.98 -4.45 8.65
N VAL A 83 6.34 -4.79 7.39
CA VAL A 83 7.29 -5.86 7.09
C VAL A 83 8.70 -5.50 7.57
N LYS A 84 9.13 -4.26 7.45
CA LYS A 84 10.39 -3.78 8.03
C LYS A 84 10.41 -3.93 9.56
N ALA A 85 9.28 -3.61 10.23
CA ALA A 85 9.14 -3.82 11.67
C ALA A 85 9.20 -5.30 12.04
N LEU A 86 8.53 -6.17 11.27
CA LEU A 86 8.55 -7.62 11.44
C LEU A 86 9.98 -8.18 11.30
N VAL A 87 10.73 -7.78 10.28
CA VAL A 87 12.12 -8.22 10.05
C VAL A 87 13.00 -7.86 11.23
N ARG A 88 12.88 -6.63 11.76
CA ARG A 88 13.60 -6.19 12.96
C ARG A 88 13.21 -7.01 14.19
N TYR A 89 11.92 -7.21 14.41
CA TYR A 89 11.39 -8.00 15.53
C TYR A 89 11.89 -9.44 15.53
N LEU A 90 11.94 -10.06 14.35
CA LEU A 90 12.40 -11.45 14.19
C LEU A 90 13.91 -11.59 14.13
N GLY A 91 14.67 -10.48 14.11
CA GLY A 91 16.13 -10.50 14.00
C GLY A 91 16.65 -11.10 12.69
N LEU A 92 15.86 -11.02 11.60
CA LEU A 92 16.23 -11.61 10.32
C LEU A 92 17.27 -10.74 9.59
N LYS A 93 18.25 -11.40 8.98
CA LYS A 93 19.30 -10.76 8.17
C LYS A 93 18.91 -10.75 6.69
N LEU A 94 17.81 -10.08 6.36
CA LEU A 94 17.39 -9.89 4.97
C LEU A 94 17.17 -8.40 4.68
N GLN A 95 17.37 -8.00 3.45
CA GLN A 95 17.11 -6.64 2.98
C GLN A 95 15.70 -6.56 2.39
N ILE A 96 14.88 -5.62 2.88
CA ILE A 96 13.64 -5.24 2.20
C ILE A 96 14.00 -4.21 1.14
N VAL A 97 13.65 -4.53 -0.11
CA VAL A 97 13.84 -3.66 -1.28
C VAL A 97 12.48 -3.10 -1.67
N GLU A 98 12.38 -1.79 -1.66
CA GLU A 98 11.18 -1.06 -2.08
C GLU A 98 11.23 -0.90 -3.59
N CYS A 99 10.12 -1.17 -4.25
CA CYS A 99 9.97 -1.05 -5.71
C CYS A 99 8.92 -0.01 -6.01
N ASP A 100 9.24 0.90 -6.91
CA ASP A 100 8.34 1.97 -7.34
C ASP A 100 6.96 1.45 -7.74
N THR A 101 5.94 2.23 -7.47
CA THR A 101 4.57 1.90 -7.89
C THR A 101 4.46 1.89 -9.41
N ILE A 102 4.22 0.72 -9.98
CA ILE A 102 3.95 0.58 -11.41
C ILE A 102 2.54 1.08 -11.70
N ARG A 103 2.43 1.94 -12.74
CA ARG A 103 1.17 2.56 -13.13
C ARG A 103 0.79 2.21 -14.56
N GLU A 104 -0.50 2.26 -14.85
CA GLU A 104 -1.02 2.26 -16.22
C GLU A 104 -0.68 3.61 -16.90
N ALA A 105 -0.82 3.67 -18.22
CA ALA A 105 -0.49 4.87 -19.01
C ALA A 105 -1.28 6.12 -18.58
N ASP A 106 -2.46 5.93 -17.98
CA ASP A 106 -3.33 7.00 -17.44
C ASP A 106 -3.04 7.36 -15.98
N GLY A 107 -2.04 6.72 -15.37
CA GLY A 107 -1.59 6.99 -14.01
C GLY A 107 -2.20 6.09 -12.93
N LEU A 108 -3.21 5.28 -13.22
CA LEU A 108 -3.79 4.35 -12.26
C LEU A 108 -2.73 3.34 -11.78
N ALA A 109 -2.55 3.21 -10.48
CA ALA A 109 -1.66 2.20 -9.91
C ALA A 109 -2.12 0.79 -10.31
N LYS A 110 -1.20 -0.06 -10.78
CA LYS A 110 -1.52 -1.44 -11.17
C LYS A 110 -1.97 -2.25 -9.95
N SER A 111 -3.10 -2.93 -10.11
CA SER A 111 -3.69 -3.78 -9.08
C SER A 111 -4.56 -4.84 -9.72
N SER A 112 -4.59 -6.05 -9.14
CA SER A 112 -5.57 -7.08 -9.53
C SER A 112 -7.02 -6.61 -9.30
N ARG A 113 -7.25 -5.67 -8.38
CA ARG A 113 -8.57 -5.08 -8.17
C ARG A 113 -9.07 -4.26 -9.36
N ASN A 114 -8.18 -3.76 -10.22
CA ASN A 114 -8.57 -3.00 -11.41
C ASN A 114 -9.39 -3.86 -12.39
N THR A 115 -9.22 -5.19 -12.38
CA THR A 115 -10.02 -6.10 -13.21
C THR A 115 -11.48 -6.24 -12.76
N LEU A 116 -11.79 -5.77 -11.55
CA LEU A 116 -13.15 -5.78 -10.99
C LEU A 116 -13.95 -4.52 -11.37
N LEU A 117 -13.26 -3.49 -11.88
CA LEU A 117 -13.88 -2.23 -12.28
C LEU A 117 -14.67 -2.40 -13.57
N SER A 118 -15.90 -1.88 -13.62
CA SER A 118 -16.63 -1.68 -14.88
C SER A 118 -15.89 -0.67 -15.78
N ALA A 119 -16.30 -0.55 -17.03
CA ALA A 119 -15.67 0.41 -17.94
C ALA A 119 -15.78 1.87 -17.44
N ASP A 120 -16.93 2.25 -16.88
CA ASP A 120 -17.16 3.58 -16.34
C ASP A 120 -16.30 3.84 -15.08
N GLU A 121 -16.25 2.86 -14.16
CA GLU A 121 -15.41 2.93 -12.96
C GLU A 121 -13.93 2.98 -13.32
N ARG A 122 -13.50 2.19 -14.31
CA ARG A 122 -12.12 2.22 -14.81
C ARG A 122 -11.74 3.57 -15.41
N ALA A 123 -12.69 4.26 -16.04
CA ALA A 123 -12.46 5.57 -16.64
C ALA A 123 -12.26 6.69 -15.59
N ILE A 124 -12.89 6.57 -14.42
CA ILE A 124 -12.76 7.56 -13.33
C ILE A 124 -11.64 7.24 -12.35
N ALA A 125 -11.27 5.97 -12.16
CA ALA A 125 -10.24 5.54 -11.19
C ALA A 125 -8.90 6.30 -11.31
N PRO A 126 -8.38 6.69 -12.51
CA PRO A 126 -7.15 7.48 -12.64
C PRO A 126 -7.21 8.88 -12.02
N LYS A 127 -8.43 9.39 -11.76
CA LYS A 127 -8.62 10.69 -11.10
C LYS A 127 -8.03 10.72 -9.70
N ILE A 128 -7.92 9.56 -9.03
CA ILE A 128 -7.28 9.43 -7.72
C ILE A 128 -5.83 9.94 -7.79
N TYR A 129 -5.03 9.37 -8.69
CA TYR A 129 -3.64 9.80 -8.83
C TYR A 129 -3.49 11.21 -9.39
N SER A 130 -4.39 11.62 -10.27
CA SER A 130 -4.42 13.00 -10.77
C SER A 130 -4.64 14.00 -9.65
N ALA A 131 -5.56 13.73 -8.72
CA ALA A 131 -5.81 14.57 -7.55
C ALA A 131 -4.61 14.57 -6.58
N LEU A 132 -3.97 13.42 -6.35
CA LEU A 132 -2.75 13.36 -5.54
C LEU A 132 -1.64 14.23 -6.13
N LYS A 133 -1.40 14.17 -7.45
CA LYS A 133 -0.39 15.02 -8.11
C LYS A 133 -0.73 16.52 -8.00
N ALA A 134 -1.99 16.87 -8.27
CA ALA A 134 -2.44 18.25 -8.10
C ALA A 134 -2.29 18.71 -6.64
N GLY A 135 -2.55 17.83 -5.68
CA GLY A 135 -2.33 18.08 -4.27
C GLY A 135 -0.86 18.32 -3.93
N LYS A 136 0.06 17.54 -4.52
CA LYS A 136 1.51 17.75 -4.33
C LYS A 136 1.94 19.13 -4.84
N GLU A 137 1.49 19.52 -6.02
CA GLU A 137 1.77 20.84 -6.59
C GLU A 137 1.19 21.97 -5.73
N TYR A 138 -0.05 21.80 -5.25
CA TYR A 138 -0.74 22.77 -4.39
C TYR A 138 -0.03 22.93 -3.04
N GLY A 139 0.43 21.83 -2.44
CA GLY A 139 1.14 21.82 -1.17
C GLY A 139 2.45 22.58 -1.16
N ALA A 140 3.05 22.84 -2.33
CA ALA A 140 4.26 23.64 -2.43
C ALA A 140 4.08 25.10 -1.94
N THR A 141 2.84 25.61 -1.92
CA THR A 141 2.52 27.02 -1.54
C THR A 141 1.41 27.14 -0.50
N HIS A 142 0.84 26.02 -0.06
CA HIS A 142 -0.30 25.99 0.88
C HIS A 142 0.02 25.12 2.09
N THR A 143 -0.77 25.29 3.14
CA THR A 143 -0.62 24.48 4.35
C THR A 143 -0.99 23.02 4.10
N LEU A 144 -0.51 22.16 4.97
CA LEU A 144 -0.82 20.73 4.95
C LEU A 144 -2.33 20.48 5.00
N LYS A 145 -3.05 21.20 5.88
CA LYS A 145 -4.52 21.10 6.00
C LYS A 145 -5.23 21.50 4.71
N GLU A 146 -4.86 22.61 4.11
CA GLU A 146 -5.46 23.07 2.82
C GLU A 146 -5.18 22.04 1.71
N THR A 147 -3.97 21.47 1.68
CA THR A 147 -3.60 20.45 0.72
C THR A 147 -4.41 19.16 0.92
N HIS A 148 -4.56 18.71 2.16
CA HIS A 148 -5.39 17.57 2.51
C HIS A 148 -6.85 17.79 2.05
N ASP A 149 -7.45 18.92 2.47
CA ASP A 149 -8.84 19.22 2.18
C ASP A 149 -9.10 19.32 0.66
N LYS A 150 -8.15 19.89 -0.09
CA LYS A 150 -8.20 19.97 -1.55
C LYS A 150 -8.20 18.57 -2.20
N VAL A 151 -7.28 17.68 -1.82
CA VAL A 151 -7.20 16.33 -2.39
C VAL A 151 -8.51 15.57 -2.15
N VAL A 152 -9.03 15.62 -0.91
CA VAL A 152 -10.29 14.96 -0.55
C VAL A 152 -11.46 15.55 -1.34
N ALA A 153 -11.54 16.88 -1.46
CA ALA A 153 -12.60 17.55 -2.20
C ALA A 153 -12.54 17.23 -3.70
N ASP A 154 -11.36 17.26 -4.31
CA ASP A 154 -11.18 16.97 -5.74
C ASP A 154 -11.60 15.54 -6.10
N ILE A 155 -11.31 14.57 -5.23
CA ILE A 155 -11.70 13.17 -5.45
C ILE A 155 -13.20 12.99 -5.23
N ASN A 156 -13.76 13.52 -4.14
CA ASN A 156 -15.18 13.38 -3.82
C ASN A 156 -16.10 14.19 -4.77
N ALA A 157 -15.54 15.12 -5.54
CA ALA A 157 -16.28 15.80 -6.61
C ALA A 157 -16.48 14.92 -7.86
N VAL A 158 -15.79 13.79 -7.96
CA VAL A 158 -15.96 12.84 -9.07
C VAL A 158 -17.07 11.85 -8.70
N ASP A 159 -18.17 11.86 -9.47
CA ASP A 159 -19.25 10.90 -9.26
C ASP A 159 -18.73 9.46 -9.34
N GLY A 160 -19.04 8.66 -8.32
CA GLY A 160 -18.56 7.28 -8.19
C GLY A 160 -17.22 7.11 -7.47
N LEU A 161 -16.59 8.18 -6.96
CA LEU A 161 -15.44 8.10 -6.06
C LEU A 161 -15.80 8.62 -4.67
N GLU A 162 -15.35 7.93 -3.63
CA GLU A 162 -15.52 8.32 -2.23
C GLU A 162 -14.25 8.03 -1.44
N VAL A 163 -13.65 9.07 -0.84
CA VAL A 163 -12.46 8.93 -0.01
C VAL A 163 -12.82 8.26 1.32
N GLU A 164 -12.25 7.10 1.62
CA GLU A 164 -12.37 6.47 2.93
C GLU A 164 -11.47 7.18 3.94
N TYR A 165 -10.22 7.40 3.57
CA TYR A 165 -9.29 8.25 4.30
C TYR A 165 -8.20 8.79 3.36
N PHE A 166 -7.64 9.93 3.74
CA PHE A 166 -6.39 10.46 3.21
C PHE A 166 -5.56 10.93 4.40
N SER A 167 -4.37 10.36 4.57
CA SER A 167 -3.46 10.72 5.67
C SER A 167 -2.15 11.23 5.11
N ILE A 168 -1.71 12.41 5.59
CA ILE A 168 -0.39 12.96 5.29
C ILE A 168 0.49 12.69 6.52
N VAL A 169 1.53 11.89 6.32
CA VAL A 169 2.29 11.28 7.42
C VAL A 169 3.80 11.44 7.20
N ASP A 170 4.55 11.34 8.28
CA ASP A 170 5.99 11.06 8.21
C ASP A 170 6.20 9.70 7.55
N GLY A 171 6.96 9.65 6.46
CA GLY A 171 7.13 8.47 5.63
C GLY A 171 7.86 7.31 6.32
N ASN A 172 8.57 7.57 7.43
CA ASN A 172 9.29 6.56 8.18
C ASN A 172 8.47 5.98 9.34
N THR A 173 7.71 6.85 10.04
CA THR A 173 7.00 6.48 11.27
C THR A 173 5.52 6.23 11.07
N LEU A 174 4.95 6.71 9.95
CA LEU A 174 3.52 6.74 9.61
C LEU A 174 2.67 7.53 10.61
N GLN A 175 3.29 8.38 11.42
CA GLN A 175 2.57 9.32 12.28
C GLN A 175 2.14 10.54 11.47
N GLU A 176 0.94 11.04 11.74
CA GLU A 176 0.43 12.25 11.09
C GLU A 176 1.35 13.44 11.40
N VAL A 177 1.63 14.24 10.38
CA VAL A 177 2.34 15.51 10.49
C VAL A 177 1.33 16.66 10.50
N GLN A 178 1.66 17.74 11.18
CA GLN A 178 0.81 18.94 11.28
C GLN A 178 1.35 20.08 10.43
N SER A 179 2.63 20.00 10.04
CA SER A 179 3.34 20.99 9.22
C SER A 179 4.29 20.30 8.26
N TRP A 180 4.58 20.95 7.14
CA TRP A 180 5.62 20.48 6.20
C TRP A 180 7.03 20.44 6.82
N ASP A 181 7.23 21.11 7.95
CA ASP A 181 8.53 21.16 8.65
C ASP A 181 8.70 20.04 9.68
N ASP A 182 7.65 19.29 10.00
CA ASP A 182 7.68 18.22 11.00
C ASP A 182 8.53 17.02 10.58
N SER A 183 8.73 16.83 9.28
CA SER A 183 9.57 15.75 8.74
C SER A 183 10.31 16.15 7.47
N GLN A 184 11.42 15.48 7.21
CA GLN A 184 12.14 15.59 5.93
C GLN A 184 11.54 14.64 4.88
N TYR A 185 10.75 13.64 5.30
CA TYR A 185 10.13 12.68 4.42
C TYR A 185 8.64 12.59 4.72
N ILE A 186 7.82 13.16 3.83
CA ILE A 186 6.36 13.26 4.01
C ILE A 186 5.66 12.57 2.85
N ALA A 187 4.80 11.62 3.19
CA ALA A 187 3.97 10.87 2.24
C ALA A 187 2.48 11.06 2.50
N GLY A 188 1.69 11.08 1.44
CA GLY A 188 0.24 11.04 1.49
C GLY A 188 -0.26 9.66 1.08
N CYS A 189 -0.96 8.99 1.97
CA CYS A 189 -1.56 7.67 1.74
C CYS A 189 -3.07 7.78 1.67
N ILE A 190 -3.67 7.21 0.64
CA ILE A 190 -5.11 7.34 0.39
C ILE A 190 -5.77 6.00 0.14
N THR A 191 -7.02 5.89 0.58
CA THR A 191 -7.94 4.84 0.16
C THR A 191 -9.23 5.47 -0.34
N VAL A 192 -9.68 4.99 -1.49
CA VAL A 192 -10.87 5.49 -2.18
C VAL A 192 -11.76 4.33 -2.56
N TYR A 193 -13.04 4.43 -2.27
CA TYR A 193 -14.06 3.55 -2.82
C TYR A 193 -14.42 4.01 -4.23
N CYS A 194 -14.44 3.07 -5.19
CA CYS A 194 -14.79 3.33 -6.58
C CYS A 194 -16.00 2.49 -6.97
N GLY A 195 -17.05 3.13 -7.42
CA GLY A 195 -18.24 2.51 -7.99
C GLY A 195 -19.37 2.24 -7.01
N LYS A 196 -20.49 1.76 -7.58
CA LYS A 196 -21.72 1.43 -6.83
C LYS A 196 -21.58 0.19 -5.97
N THR A 197 -20.83 -0.80 -6.44
CA THR A 197 -20.34 -1.92 -5.62
C THR A 197 -18.91 -1.57 -5.26
N PRO A 198 -18.70 -0.90 -4.12
CA PRO A 198 -17.48 -0.13 -3.91
C PRO A 198 -16.23 -1.00 -3.91
N ILE A 199 -15.38 -0.81 -4.92
CA ILE A 199 -14.06 -1.41 -5.02
C ILE A 199 -13.08 -0.49 -4.32
N ARG A 200 -12.40 -1.02 -3.31
CA ARG A 200 -11.45 -0.27 -2.50
C ARG A 200 -10.10 -0.19 -3.19
N LEU A 201 -9.72 1.00 -3.65
CA LEU A 201 -8.47 1.32 -4.31
C LEU A 201 -7.56 2.08 -3.33
N ILE A 202 -6.29 1.74 -3.32
CA ILE A 202 -5.27 2.43 -2.51
C ILE A 202 -4.21 3.04 -3.43
N ASP A 203 -3.67 4.17 -3.01
CA ASP A 203 -2.55 4.82 -3.67
C ASP A 203 -1.76 5.67 -2.66
N HIS A 204 -0.61 6.19 -3.09
CA HIS A 204 0.19 7.10 -2.29
C HIS A 204 0.92 8.11 -3.16
N ILE A 205 1.42 9.16 -2.54
CA ILE A 205 2.31 10.14 -3.16
C ILE A 205 3.32 10.66 -2.13
N THR A 206 4.56 10.85 -2.56
CA THR A 206 5.56 11.54 -1.74
C THR A 206 5.47 13.04 -1.97
N PHE A 207 5.25 13.81 -0.90
CA PHE A 207 5.22 15.26 -0.92
C PHE A 207 6.63 15.85 -0.76
N LYS A 208 7.43 15.27 0.14
CA LYS A 208 8.77 15.76 0.49
C LYS A 208 9.72 14.58 0.74
N GLU A 209 10.94 14.68 0.23
CA GLU A 209 12.06 13.73 0.39
C GLU A 209 13.32 14.48 0.82
#